data_71d464c2a9f480064a6c567bb5aab93f
#
_entry.id   71d464c2a9f480064a6c567bb5aab93f
#
_cell.length_a   1.000
_cell.length_b   1.000
_cell.length_c   1.000
_cell.angle_alpha   90.00
_cell.angle_beta   90.00
_cell.angle_gamma   90.00
#
_symmetry.space_group_name_H-M   'P 1'
#
loop_
_entity.id
_entity.type
_entity.pdbx_description
1 polymer ?
#
loop_
_entity_poly.entity_id
_entity_poly.type
_entity_poly.pdbx_seq_one_letter_code
_entity_poly.pdbx_strand_id
1 'polypeptide(L)'
;IISPEDLIGWFDIDGINKSPARLDFKKLDDLNGHYIRATSDDELARQAQEMLPHLDFKSLASTATDPKAPPRSDISLAREVLRQLPDVATGNDLASRFAAAGWNKFVRAIPALKERSKTLTDLVGGALYIVAERPIKLDDKAAKLLSPEGRASNAAVLQILSEISHNDWHASELETRIKSYAEASGKKLGNIAQPLRAALTGRAVSPPVFDVLEVLGREEALARISEAAV
;
A
#
# COMPACT_ATOMS: atom_id res chain seq x y z
N ILE A 1 -5.32 -23.75 -11.03
CA ILE A 1 -6.60 -23.28 -10.49
C ILE A 1 -7.68 -24.00 -11.28
N ILE A 2 -8.62 -24.59 -10.57
CA ILE A 2 -9.71 -25.37 -11.14
C ILE A 2 -10.95 -24.50 -11.10
N SER A 3 -11.77 -24.48 -12.15
CA SER A 3 -13.02 -23.73 -12.15
C SER A 3 -14.04 -24.33 -11.16
N PRO A 4 -15.00 -23.56 -10.65
CA PRO A 4 -16.06 -24.08 -9.80
C PRO A 4 -16.86 -25.21 -10.49
N GLU A 5 -17.08 -25.09 -11.80
CA GLU A 5 -17.80 -26.06 -12.63
C GLU A 5 -17.05 -27.39 -12.71
N ASP A 6 -15.73 -27.33 -12.96
CA ASP A 6 -14.86 -28.52 -12.99
C ASP A 6 -14.81 -29.17 -11.58
N LEU A 7 -14.71 -28.35 -10.52
CA LEU A 7 -14.66 -28.84 -9.16
C LEU A 7 -15.94 -29.60 -8.79
N ILE A 8 -17.10 -29.06 -9.17
CA ILE A 8 -18.40 -29.71 -8.96
C ILE A 8 -18.47 -31.04 -9.76
N GLY A 9 -17.99 -31.03 -11.00
CA GLY A 9 -17.96 -32.19 -11.86
C GLY A 9 -17.02 -33.32 -11.37
N TRP A 10 -15.96 -32.95 -10.64
CA TRP A 10 -15.00 -33.94 -10.10
C TRP A 10 -15.30 -34.34 -8.66
N PHE A 11 -16.25 -33.68 -8.00
CA PHE A 11 -16.60 -34.01 -6.60
C PHE A 11 -17.33 -35.33 -6.52
N ASP A 12 -16.74 -36.26 -5.77
CA ASP A 12 -17.35 -37.55 -5.43
C ASP A 12 -17.29 -37.75 -3.90
N ILE A 13 -18.42 -38.17 -3.34
CA ILE A 13 -18.55 -38.45 -1.89
C ILE A 13 -17.62 -39.59 -1.48
N ASP A 14 -17.44 -40.58 -2.36
CA ASP A 14 -16.57 -41.74 -2.09
C ASP A 14 -15.08 -41.38 -2.06
N GLY A 15 -14.71 -40.23 -2.69
CA GLY A 15 -13.36 -39.66 -2.67
C GLY A 15 -13.03 -38.86 -1.41
N ILE A 16 -13.98 -38.63 -0.50
CA ILE A 16 -13.75 -37.86 0.72
C ILE A 16 -12.84 -38.63 1.68
N ASN A 17 -11.67 -38.10 1.96
CA ASN A 17 -10.76 -38.69 2.92
C ASN A 17 -11.33 -38.63 4.34
N LYS A 18 -11.29 -39.74 5.07
CA LYS A 18 -11.76 -39.83 6.47
C LYS A 18 -10.80 -39.16 7.48
N SER A 19 -9.65 -38.71 7.04
CA SER A 19 -8.69 -37.98 7.90
C SER A 19 -9.14 -36.54 8.11
N PRO A 20 -8.84 -35.91 9.27
CA PRO A 20 -9.10 -34.49 9.48
C PRO A 20 -8.39 -33.68 8.41
N ALA A 21 -9.13 -32.83 7.69
CA ALA A 21 -8.54 -31.92 6.73
C ALA A 21 -7.78 -30.80 7.48
N ARG A 22 -6.54 -30.54 7.09
CA ARG A 22 -5.75 -29.42 7.60
C ARG A 22 -5.78 -28.30 6.56
N LEU A 23 -6.34 -27.15 6.94
CA LEU A 23 -6.33 -25.97 6.07
C LEU A 23 -4.89 -25.41 5.98
N ASP A 24 -4.41 -25.30 4.75
CA ASP A 24 -3.12 -24.66 4.46
C ASP A 24 -3.37 -23.19 4.12
N PHE A 25 -3.20 -22.31 5.13
CA PHE A 25 -3.40 -20.87 4.98
C PHE A 25 -2.48 -20.25 3.92
N LYS A 26 -1.27 -20.79 3.73
CA LYS A 26 -0.36 -20.28 2.70
C LYS A 26 -0.90 -20.52 1.30
N LYS A 27 -1.48 -21.71 1.05
CA LYS A 27 -2.13 -22.00 -0.23
C LYS A 27 -3.36 -21.13 -0.44
N LEU A 28 -4.10 -20.83 0.63
CA LEU A 28 -5.25 -19.92 0.57
C LEU A 28 -4.82 -18.50 0.21
N ASP A 29 -3.76 -18.00 0.85
CA ASP A 29 -3.19 -16.69 0.55
C ASP A 29 -2.69 -16.59 -0.91
N ASP A 30 -2.03 -17.64 -1.41
CA ASP A 30 -1.53 -17.66 -2.78
C ASP A 30 -2.67 -17.71 -3.80
N LEU A 31 -3.74 -18.47 -3.51
CA LEU A 31 -4.96 -18.52 -4.30
C LEU A 31 -5.67 -17.15 -4.30
N ASN A 32 -5.82 -16.55 -3.16
CA ASN A 32 -6.45 -15.24 -3.00
C ASN A 32 -5.66 -14.15 -3.77
N GLY A 33 -4.33 -14.14 -3.65
CA GLY A 33 -3.46 -13.25 -4.41
C GLY A 33 -3.59 -13.44 -5.93
N HIS A 34 -3.83 -14.68 -6.40
CA HIS A 34 -4.11 -14.92 -7.81
C HIS A 34 -5.41 -14.22 -8.25
N TYR A 35 -6.50 -14.38 -7.50
CA TYR A 35 -7.78 -13.74 -7.82
C TYR A 35 -7.70 -12.22 -7.76
N ILE A 36 -6.99 -11.65 -6.76
CA ILE A 36 -6.77 -10.20 -6.70
C ILE A 36 -6.07 -9.69 -7.97
N ARG A 37 -5.02 -10.35 -8.44
CA ARG A 37 -4.33 -9.95 -9.67
C ARG A 37 -5.19 -10.10 -10.93
N ALA A 38 -6.08 -11.11 -10.96
CA ALA A 38 -6.96 -11.37 -12.09
C ALA A 38 -8.20 -10.45 -12.13
N THR A 39 -8.58 -9.87 -10.99
CA THR A 39 -9.75 -9.00 -10.89
C THR A 39 -9.43 -7.59 -11.43
N SER A 40 -10.41 -6.95 -12.09
CA SER A 40 -10.27 -5.57 -12.58
C SER A 40 -10.09 -4.58 -11.43
N ASP A 41 -9.42 -3.46 -11.72
CA ASP A 41 -9.10 -2.45 -10.72
C ASP A 41 -10.38 -1.79 -10.16
N ASP A 42 -11.37 -1.53 -11.02
CA ASP A 42 -12.67 -0.98 -10.61
C ASP A 42 -13.44 -1.93 -9.70
N GLU A 43 -13.41 -3.23 -10.00
CA GLU A 43 -14.06 -4.25 -9.19
C GLU A 43 -13.36 -4.42 -7.83
N LEU A 44 -12.03 -4.37 -7.78
CA LEU A 44 -11.29 -4.38 -6.52
C LEU A 44 -11.60 -3.14 -5.67
N ALA A 45 -11.74 -1.97 -6.31
CA ALA A 45 -12.13 -0.75 -5.62
C ALA A 45 -13.55 -0.84 -5.05
N ARG A 46 -14.50 -1.39 -5.81
CA ARG A 46 -15.86 -1.63 -5.37
C ARG A 46 -15.91 -2.59 -4.17
N GLN A 47 -15.20 -3.70 -4.26
CA GLN A 47 -15.11 -4.69 -3.16
C GLN A 47 -14.47 -4.08 -1.90
N ALA A 48 -13.44 -3.25 -2.05
CA ALA A 48 -12.84 -2.54 -0.92
C ALA A 48 -13.83 -1.57 -0.26
N GLN A 49 -14.63 -0.83 -1.06
CA GLN A 49 -15.69 0.05 -0.56
C GLN A 49 -16.76 -0.73 0.23
N GLU A 50 -17.16 -1.90 -0.26
CA GLU A 50 -18.15 -2.75 0.41
C GLU A 50 -17.61 -3.40 1.68
N MET A 51 -16.32 -3.75 1.70
CA MET A 51 -15.68 -4.36 2.86
C MET A 51 -15.48 -3.39 4.02
N LEU A 52 -15.06 -2.16 3.73
CA LEU A 52 -14.65 -1.18 4.75
C LEU A 52 -15.69 -0.96 5.85
N PRO A 53 -17.00 -0.76 5.57
CA PRO A 53 -18.01 -0.52 6.61
C PRO A 53 -18.12 -1.62 7.68
N HIS A 54 -17.64 -2.82 7.38
CA HIS A 54 -17.70 -3.97 8.29
C HIS A 54 -16.49 -4.05 9.25
N LEU A 55 -15.54 -3.12 9.15
CA LEU A 55 -14.33 -3.11 9.98
C LEU A 55 -14.46 -2.13 11.15
N ASP A 56 -14.19 -2.61 12.36
CA ASP A 56 -13.97 -1.81 13.56
C ASP A 56 -12.48 -1.90 13.93
N PHE A 57 -11.73 -0.85 13.61
CA PHE A 57 -10.28 -0.85 13.79
C PHE A 57 -9.86 -0.88 15.26
N LYS A 58 -10.61 -0.26 16.16
CA LYS A 58 -10.29 -0.30 17.59
C LYS A 58 -10.47 -1.70 18.16
N SER A 59 -11.59 -2.34 17.83
CA SER A 59 -11.86 -3.72 18.23
C SER A 59 -10.84 -4.69 17.65
N LEU A 60 -10.59 -4.62 16.34
CA LEU A 60 -9.62 -5.47 15.67
C LEU A 60 -8.20 -5.30 16.21
N ALA A 61 -7.73 -4.07 16.42
CA ALA A 61 -6.38 -3.81 16.92
C ALA A 61 -6.16 -4.32 18.36
N SER A 62 -7.20 -4.34 19.16
CA SER A 62 -7.18 -4.87 20.54
C SER A 62 -7.24 -6.40 20.61
N THR A 63 -7.56 -7.07 19.50
CA THR A 63 -7.66 -8.53 19.46
C THR A 63 -6.31 -9.18 19.75
N ALA A 64 -6.27 -10.05 20.76
CA ALA A 64 -5.10 -10.85 21.06
C ALA A 64 -4.81 -11.81 19.91
N THR A 65 -3.56 -11.83 19.44
CA THR A 65 -3.11 -12.74 18.40
C THR A 65 -2.32 -13.89 19.02
N ASP A 66 -2.67 -15.12 18.68
CA ASP A 66 -1.81 -16.26 18.99
C ASP A 66 -0.51 -16.14 18.19
N PRO A 67 0.68 -16.10 18.85
CA PRO A 67 1.96 -16.00 18.15
C PRO A 67 2.23 -17.15 17.17
N LYS A 68 1.51 -18.26 17.30
CA LYS A 68 1.62 -19.46 16.44
C LYS A 68 0.61 -19.46 15.28
N ALA A 69 -0.40 -18.59 15.34
CA ALA A 69 -1.35 -18.44 14.25
C ALA A 69 -0.77 -17.58 13.11
N PRO A 70 -1.19 -17.80 11.85
CA PRO A 70 -0.81 -16.91 10.76
C PRO A 70 -1.31 -15.48 11.04
N PRO A 71 -0.55 -14.45 10.62
CA PRO A 71 -0.95 -13.07 10.81
C PRO A 71 -2.28 -12.80 10.09
N ARG A 72 -3.21 -12.17 10.79
CA ARG A 72 -4.49 -11.74 10.24
C ARG A 72 -4.34 -10.37 9.59
N SER A 73 -4.67 -10.28 8.31
CA SER A 73 -4.51 -9.06 7.52
C SER A 73 -5.42 -7.91 7.98
N ASP A 74 -6.64 -8.23 8.47
CA ASP A 74 -7.57 -7.24 9.05
C ASP A 74 -7.02 -6.60 10.35
N ILE A 75 -6.40 -7.40 11.21
CA ILE A 75 -5.73 -6.89 12.44
C ILE A 75 -4.52 -6.04 12.07
N SER A 76 -3.75 -6.48 11.07
CA SER A 76 -2.59 -5.73 10.56
C SER A 76 -3.02 -4.40 9.97
N LEU A 77 -4.09 -4.37 9.18
CA LEU A 77 -4.70 -3.15 8.66
C LEU A 77 -5.15 -2.24 9.80
N ALA A 78 -5.89 -2.77 10.77
CA ALA A 78 -6.43 -1.98 11.88
C ALA A 78 -5.32 -1.28 12.69
N ARG A 79 -4.24 -2.00 13.01
CA ARG A 79 -3.08 -1.44 13.72
C ARG A 79 -2.39 -0.35 12.91
N GLU A 80 -2.26 -0.55 11.61
CA GLU A 80 -1.64 0.42 10.72
C GLU A 80 -2.50 1.67 10.54
N VAL A 81 -3.83 1.51 10.41
CA VAL A 81 -4.78 2.64 10.35
C VAL A 81 -4.65 3.49 11.61
N LEU A 82 -4.75 2.89 12.80
CA LEU A 82 -4.67 3.63 14.07
C LEU A 82 -3.28 4.27 14.30
N ARG A 83 -2.22 3.71 13.72
CA ARG A 83 -0.89 4.31 13.76
C ARG A 83 -0.81 5.57 12.91
N GLN A 84 -1.32 5.52 11.68
CA GLN A 84 -1.25 6.64 10.73
C GLN A 84 -2.36 7.66 10.96
N LEU A 85 -3.55 7.20 11.24
CA LEU A 85 -4.80 7.96 11.32
C LEU A 85 -5.49 7.67 12.66
N PRO A 86 -4.98 8.18 13.81
CA PRO A 86 -5.45 7.79 15.15
C PRO A 86 -6.90 8.21 15.44
N ASP A 87 -7.44 9.13 14.68
CA ASP A 87 -8.83 9.58 14.73
C ASP A 87 -9.80 8.71 13.91
N VAL A 88 -9.27 7.83 13.04
CA VAL A 88 -10.05 6.87 12.24
C VAL A 88 -10.30 5.61 13.05
N ALA A 89 -11.50 5.48 13.62
CA ALA A 89 -11.86 4.36 14.49
C ALA A 89 -12.47 3.18 13.74
N THR A 90 -13.19 3.45 12.65
CA THR A 90 -13.96 2.46 11.89
C THR A 90 -13.62 2.49 10.41
N GLY A 91 -14.05 1.45 9.69
CA GLY A 91 -13.93 1.41 8.24
C GLY A 91 -14.78 2.46 7.52
N ASN A 92 -15.91 2.91 8.12
CA ASN A 92 -16.69 4.03 7.60
C ASN A 92 -15.90 5.34 7.65
N ASP A 93 -15.15 5.59 8.73
CA ASP A 93 -14.29 6.77 8.83
C ASP A 93 -13.22 6.73 7.73
N LEU A 94 -12.60 5.56 7.52
CA LEU A 94 -11.59 5.38 6.47
C LEU A 94 -12.19 5.53 5.07
N ALA A 95 -13.37 4.96 4.81
CA ALA A 95 -14.08 5.12 3.55
C ALA A 95 -14.40 6.60 3.25
N SER A 96 -14.80 7.37 4.26
CA SER A 96 -15.03 8.81 4.16
C SER A 96 -13.76 9.58 3.79
N ARG A 97 -12.60 9.18 4.33
CA ARG A 97 -11.30 9.75 3.97
C ARG A 97 -10.92 9.46 2.51
N PHE A 98 -11.12 8.23 2.05
CA PHE A 98 -10.91 7.89 0.64
C PHE A 98 -11.89 8.65 -0.28
N ALA A 99 -13.14 8.84 0.14
CA ALA A 99 -14.10 9.64 -0.62
C ALA A 99 -13.64 11.10 -0.74
N ALA A 100 -13.17 11.71 0.34
CA ALA A 100 -12.66 13.08 0.36
C ALA A 100 -11.37 13.24 -0.48
N ALA A 101 -10.47 12.26 -0.44
CA ALA A 101 -9.25 12.25 -1.26
C ALA A 101 -9.51 11.94 -2.75
N GLY A 102 -10.69 11.39 -3.05
CA GLY A 102 -11.11 10.90 -4.35
C GLY A 102 -10.80 9.42 -4.56
N TRP A 103 -11.83 8.57 -4.66
CA TRP A 103 -11.69 7.14 -4.94
C TRP A 103 -10.93 6.82 -6.23
N ASN A 104 -10.92 7.74 -7.20
CA ASN A 104 -10.11 7.63 -8.41
C ASN A 104 -8.61 7.51 -8.12
N LYS A 105 -8.10 8.14 -7.06
CA LYS A 105 -6.69 7.95 -6.64
C LYS A 105 -6.45 6.51 -6.15
N PHE A 106 -7.41 5.94 -5.43
CA PHE A 106 -7.32 4.54 -5.01
C PHE A 106 -7.31 3.60 -6.20
N VAL A 107 -8.24 3.77 -7.17
CA VAL A 107 -8.28 2.98 -8.41
C VAL A 107 -6.94 3.06 -9.15
N ARG A 108 -6.38 4.25 -9.32
CA ARG A 108 -5.07 4.46 -9.96
C ARG A 108 -3.90 3.81 -9.23
N ALA A 109 -4.02 3.60 -7.93
CA ALA A 109 -2.98 2.92 -7.13
C ALA A 109 -3.06 1.39 -7.24
N ILE A 110 -4.22 0.82 -7.56
CA ILE A 110 -4.48 -0.63 -7.54
C ILE A 110 -3.48 -1.42 -8.39
N PRO A 111 -3.12 -1.04 -9.64
CA PRO A 111 -2.16 -1.80 -10.44
C PRO A 111 -0.83 -2.06 -9.71
N ALA A 112 -0.30 -1.05 -9.03
CA ALA A 112 0.94 -1.18 -8.26
C ALA A 112 0.77 -1.91 -6.92
N LEU A 113 -0.43 -1.88 -6.35
CA LEU A 113 -0.77 -2.50 -5.08
C LEU A 113 -1.07 -4.00 -5.23
N LYS A 114 -1.86 -4.40 -6.23
CA LYS A 114 -2.38 -5.77 -6.38
C LYS A 114 -1.28 -6.81 -6.58
N GLU A 115 -0.13 -6.44 -7.14
CA GLU A 115 1.02 -7.34 -7.30
C GLU A 115 1.57 -7.87 -5.96
N ARG A 116 1.36 -7.12 -4.87
CA ARG A 116 1.87 -7.42 -3.53
C ARG A 116 0.78 -7.75 -2.52
N SER A 117 -0.48 -7.63 -2.91
CA SER A 117 -1.62 -7.86 -2.05
C SER A 117 -2.11 -9.30 -2.18
N LYS A 118 -2.41 -9.92 -1.06
CA LYS A 118 -3.04 -11.23 -0.99
C LYS A 118 -4.48 -11.15 -0.51
N THR A 119 -4.86 -10.01 0.06
CA THR A 119 -6.20 -9.72 0.57
C THR A 119 -6.64 -8.30 0.21
N LEU A 120 -7.95 -8.03 0.27
CA LEU A 120 -8.46 -6.67 0.11
C LEU A 120 -7.94 -5.73 1.23
N THR A 121 -7.74 -6.27 2.44
CA THR A 121 -7.16 -5.50 3.55
C THR A 121 -5.69 -5.13 3.30
N ASP A 122 -4.91 -6.00 2.63
CA ASP A 122 -3.55 -5.65 2.20
C ASP A 122 -3.58 -4.52 1.15
N LEU A 123 -4.53 -4.61 0.21
CA LEU A 123 -4.71 -3.60 -0.83
C LEU A 123 -5.00 -2.22 -0.22
N VAL A 124 -5.99 -2.16 0.70
CA VAL A 124 -6.34 -0.93 1.42
C VAL A 124 -5.17 -0.43 2.28
N GLY A 125 -4.51 -1.34 3.00
CA GLY A 125 -3.34 -1.01 3.84
C GLY A 125 -2.17 -0.43 3.04
N GLY A 126 -1.97 -0.93 1.80
CA GLY A 126 -0.99 -0.38 0.87
C GLY A 126 -1.33 1.01 0.34
N ALA A 127 -2.62 1.38 0.35
CA ALA A 127 -3.14 2.65 -0.16
C ALA A 127 -3.29 3.74 0.92
N LEU A 128 -3.02 3.47 2.20
CA LEU A 128 -3.21 4.44 3.29
C LEU A 128 -2.45 5.76 3.07
N TYR A 129 -1.34 5.73 2.34
CA TYR A 129 -0.59 6.94 1.99
C TYR A 129 -1.43 7.98 1.24
N ILE A 130 -2.52 7.57 0.54
CA ILE A 130 -3.40 8.47 -0.20
C ILE A 130 -4.18 9.40 0.75
N VAL A 131 -4.55 8.87 1.92
CA VAL A 131 -5.39 9.53 2.91
C VAL A 131 -4.62 9.98 4.17
N ALA A 132 -3.32 9.71 4.21
CA ALA A 132 -2.46 10.13 5.31
C ALA A 132 -2.29 11.65 5.31
N GLU A 133 -2.49 12.26 6.47
CA GLU A 133 -2.36 13.71 6.68
C GLU A 133 -0.92 14.10 7.03
N ARG A 134 -0.55 15.32 6.64
CA ARG A 134 0.74 15.90 7.01
C ARG A 134 0.72 16.52 8.42
N PRO A 135 1.80 16.43 9.18
CA PRO A 135 3.05 15.72 8.89
C PRO A 135 2.88 14.19 8.90
N ILE A 136 3.54 13.52 7.93
CA ILE A 136 3.41 12.07 7.76
C ILE A 136 4.01 11.33 8.96
N LYS A 137 3.24 10.43 9.56
CA LYS A 137 3.70 9.60 10.69
C LYS A 137 4.62 8.48 10.21
N LEU A 138 5.84 8.52 10.67
CA LEU A 138 6.87 7.55 10.30
C LEU A 138 6.77 6.28 11.15
N ASP A 139 6.98 5.11 10.53
CA ASP A 139 7.35 3.91 11.27
C ASP A 139 8.85 3.94 11.66
N ASP A 140 9.28 3.07 12.58
CA ASP A 140 10.65 3.05 13.09
C ASP A 140 11.71 2.83 11.98
N LYS A 141 11.35 2.11 10.92
CA LYS A 141 12.24 1.86 9.79
C LYS A 141 12.31 3.08 8.87
N ALA A 142 11.18 3.72 8.60
CA ALA A 142 11.11 4.95 7.82
C ALA A 142 11.86 6.10 8.52
N ALA A 143 11.72 6.23 9.85
CA ALA A 143 12.46 7.22 10.62
C ALA A 143 13.98 7.08 10.46
N LYS A 144 14.50 5.85 10.41
CA LYS A 144 15.93 5.59 10.17
C LYS A 144 16.39 5.98 8.75
N LEU A 145 15.49 5.93 7.77
CA LEU A 145 15.78 6.34 6.39
C LEU A 145 15.86 7.86 6.23
N LEU A 146 15.24 8.62 7.12
CA LEU A 146 15.32 10.09 7.18
C LEU A 146 16.49 10.56 8.08
N SER A 147 17.64 9.88 7.99
CA SER A 147 18.92 10.36 8.53
C SER A 147 19.31 11.70 7.89
N PRO A 148 20.33 12.43 8.42
CA PRO A 148 20.82 13.63 7.78
C PRO A 148 21.10 13.48 6.28
N GLU A 149 21.69 12.34 5.87
CA GLU A 149 21.96 12.03 4.46
C GLU A 149 20.66 11.79 3.67
N GLY A 150 19.68 11.11 4.29
CA GLY A 150 18.36 10.87 3.70
C GLY A 150 17.59 12.17 3.48
N ARG A 151 17.63 13.10 4.46
CA ARG A 151 17.04 14.44 4.35
C ARG A 151 17.72 15.26 3.27
N ALA A 152 19.05 15.27 3.23
CA ALA A 152 19.80 15.95 2.16
C ALA A 152 19.49 15.37 0.78
N SER A 153 19.28 14.04 0.69
CA SER A 153 18.83 13.40 -0.54
C SER A 153 17.43 13.88 -0.96
N ASN A 154 16.50 13.96 -0.02
CA ASN A 154 15.14 14.46 -0.27
C ASN A 154 15.16 15.94 -0.69
N ALA A 155 16.01 16.77 -0.11
CA ALA A 155 16.19 18.18 -0.51
C ALA A 155 16.64 18.31 -1.99
N ALA A 156 17.60 17.48 -2.41
CA ALA A 156 18.05 17.47 -3.80
C ALA A 156 16.94 16.95 -4.76
N VAL A 157 16.22 15.90 -4.36
CA VAL A 157 15.08 15.38 -5.11
C VAL A 157 13.98 16.42 -5.24
N LEU A 158 13.68 17.17 -4.17
CA LEU A 158 12.69 18.25 -4.18
C LEU A 158 13.00 19.29 -5.26
N GLN A 159 14.25 19.72 -5.38
CA GLN A 159 14.66 20.68 -6.40
C GLN A 159 14.39 20.15 -7.81
N ILE A 160 14.82 18.91 -8.10
CA ILE A 160 14.64 18.27 -9.41
C ILE A 160 13.16 18.12 -9.76
N LEU A 161 12.36 17.61 -8.82
CA LEU A 161 10.94 17.35 -9.06
C LEU A 161 10.13 18.65 -9.15
N SER A 162 10.56 19.74 -8.51
CA SER A 162 9.88 21.03 -8.60
C SER A 162 9.94 21.67 -10.00
N GLU A 163 10.93 21.28 -10.83
CA GLU A 163 11.06 21.72 -12.21
C GLU A 163 10.11 21.01 -13.19
N ILE A 164 9.54 19.86 -12.78
CA ILE A 164 8.64 19.08 -13.62
C ILE A 164 7.27 19.74 -13.64
N SER A 165 6.74 19.97 -14.84
CA SER A 165 5.41 20.57 -15.01
C SER A 165 4.30 19.63 -14.52
N HIS A 166 3.10 20.18 -14.26
CA HIS A 166 1.95 19.38 -13.87
C HIS A 166 1.56 18.35 -14.96
N ASN A 167 1.70 18.72 -16.23
CA ASN A 167 1.36 17.86 -17.36
C ASN A 167 2.35 16.70 -17.54
N ASP A 168 3.58 16.86 -17.09
CA ASP A 168 4.65 15.85 -17.20
C ASP A 168 4.79 15.02 -15.92
N TRP A 169 3.85 15.16 -14.95
CA TRP A 169 3.89 14.47 -13.67
C TRP A 169 3.39 13.02 -13.80
N HIS A 170 4.20 12.17 -14.45
CA HIS A 170 3.93 10.75 -14.69
C HIS A 170 5.10 9.91 -14.17
N ALA A 171 4.81 8.70 -13.69
CA ALA A 171 5.79 7.80 -13.08
C ALA A 171 7.04 7.61 -13.94
N SER A 172 6.88 7.48 -15.27
CA SER A 172 7.98 7.29 -16.22
C SER A 172 8.92 8.51 -16.32
N GLU A 173 8.39 9.73 -16.34
CA GLU A 173 9.20 10.95 -16.38
C GLU A 173 9.88 11.18 -15.04
N LEU A 174 9.15 11.00 -13.94
CA LEU A 174 9.68 11.10 -12.58
C LEU A 174 10.84 10.12 -12.35
N GLU A 175 10.70 8.89 -12.82
CA GLU A 175 11.74 7.87 -12.76
C GLU A 175 12.95 8.27 -13.59
N THR A 176 12.75 8.76 -14.81
CA THR A 176 13.83 9.19 -15.71
C THR A 176 14.65 10.31 -15.09
N ARG A 177 14.00 11.33 -14.53
CA ARG A 177 14.69 12.47 -13.86
C ARG A 177 15.51 12.02 -12.66
N ILE A 178 14.94 11.16 -11.82
CA ILE A 178 15.65 10.67 -10.64
C ILE A 178 16.77 9.69 -10.99
N LYS A 179 16.62 8.87 -12.04
CA LYS A 179 17.71 8.02 -12.55
C LYS A 179 18.87 8.85 -13.09
N SER A 180 18.58 9.85 -13.90
CA SER A 180 19.62 10.79 -14.43
C SER A 180 20.38 11.49 -13.30
N TYR A 181 19.66 11.92 -12.25
CA TYR A 181 20.31 12.49 -11.06
C TYR A 181 21.17 11.46 -10.31
N ALA A 182 20.71 10.22 -10.17
CA ALA A 182 21.46 9.16 -9.51
C ALA A 182 22.80 8.90 -10.25
N GLU A 183 22.75 8.80 -11.57
CA GLU A 183 23.91 8.62 -12.44
C GLU A 183 24.89 9.81 -12.34
N ALA A 184 24.39 11.04 -12.49
CA ALA A 184 25.20 12.25 -12.42
C ALA A 184 25.87 12.45 -11.05
N SER A 185 25.21 12.04 -9.96
CA SER A 185 25.72 12.13 -8.59
C SER A 185 26.54 10.92 -8.13
N GLY A 186 26.66 9.87 -8.95
CA GLY A 186 27.34 8.61 -8.61
C GLY A 186 26.63 7.82 -7.51
N LYS A 187 25.35 8.09 -7.25
CA LYS A 187 24.55 7.43 -6.20
C LYS A 187 23.77 6.24 -6.76
N LYS A 188 23.60 5.20 -5.96
CA LYS A 188 22.67 4.13 -6.32
C LYS A 188 21.23 4.63 -6.20
N LEU A 189 20.37 4.32 -7.16
CA LEU A 189 18.95 4.72 -7.16
C LEU A 189 18.24 4.36 -5.85
N GLY A 190 18.55 3.18 -5.26
CA GLY A 190 17.98 2.75 -3.99
C GLY A 190 18.28 3.70 -2.82
N ASN A 191 19.45 4.35 -2.80
CA ASN A 191 19.82 5.29 -1.76
C ASN A 191 19.04 6.62 -1.84
N ILE A 192 18.46 6.91 -3.01
CA ILE A 192 17.59 8.06 -3.24
C ILE A 192 16.13 7.66 -3.02
N ALA A 193 15.72 6.52 -3.56
CA ALA A 193 14.34 6.05 -3.52
C ALA A 193 13.86 5.66 -2.10
N GLN A 194 14.75 5.19 -1.22
CA GLN A 194 14.35 4.77 0.13
C GLN A 194 13.98 5.97 1.04
N PRO A 195 14.80 7.04 1.19
CA PRO A 195 14.37 8.23 1.93
C PRO A 195 13.16 8.91 1.30
N LEU A 196 13.08 8.94 -0.04
CA LEU A 196 11.92 9.47 -0.74
C LEU A 196 10.65 8.71 -0.40
N ARG A 197 10.69 7.37 -0.38
CA ARG A 197 9.57 6.51 0.04
C ARG A 197 9.14 6.81 1.47
N ALA A 198 10.10 6.95 2.38
CA ALA A 198 9.82 7.27 3.79
C ALA A 198 9.10 8.62 3.91
N ALA A 199 9.55 9.64 3.17
CA ALA A 199 8.93 10.96 3.12
C ALA A 199 7.48 10.92 2.61
N LEU A 200 7.22 10.15 1.54
CA LEU A 200 5.92 10.11 0.87
C LEU A 200 4.87 9.28 1.63
N THR A 201 5.29 8.19 2.28
CA THR A 201 4.37 7.18 2.80
C THR A 201 4.49 6.92 4.30
N GLY A 202 5.51 7.42 4.95
CA GLY A 202 5.83 7.13 6.35
C GLY A 202 6.30 5.69 6.60
N ARG A 203 6.63 4.93 5.53
CA ARG A 203 6.97 3.50 5.60
C ARG A 203 8.24 3.18 4.82
N ALA A 204 8.99 2.17 5.29
CA ALA A 204 10.15 1.65 4.56
C ALA A 204 9.74 0.74 3.37
N VAL A 205 8.50 0.27 3.35
CA VAL A 205 7.94 -0.58 2.28
C VAL A 205 6.64 0.04 1.79
N SER A 206 6.53 0.24 0.48
CA SER A 206 5.34 0.79 -0.20
C SER A 206 5.28 0.24 -1.62
N PRO A 207 4.26 0.57 -2.43
CA PRO A 207 4.31 0.42 -3.88
C PRO A 207 5.56 1.09 -4.47
N PRO A 208 5.86 0.89 -5.77
CA PRO A 208 6.97 1.58 -6.42
C PRO A 208 6.87 3.09 -6.20
N VAL A 209 7.98 3.72 -5.85
CA VAL A 209 7.98 5.12 -5.36
C VAL A 209 7.51 6.12 -6.41
N PHE A 210 7.74 5.84 -7.68
CA PHE A 210 7.31 6.70 -8.78
C PHE A 210 5.79 6.62 -9.01
N ASP A 211 5.18 5.44 -8.83
CA ASP A 211 3.73 5.29 -8.85
C ASP A 211 3.08 6.03 -7.66
N VAL A 212 3.72 6.00 -6.49
CA VAL A 212 3.27 6.76 -5.32
C VAL A 212 3.29 8.26 -5.60
N LEU A 213 4.36 8.78 -6.22
CA LEU A 213 4.46 10.19 -6.61
C LEU A 213 3.34 10.59 -7.57
N GLU A 214 3.10 9.77 -8.60
CA GLU A 214 2.06 10.04 -9.60
C GLU A 214 0.66 10.03 -8.98
N VAL A 215 0.34 9.05 -8.13
CA VAL A 215 -0.97 8.92 -7.47
C VAL A 215 -1.23 10.07 -6.50
N LEU A 216 -0.23 10.48 -5.71
CA LEU A 216 -0.35 11.64 -4.80
C LEU A 216 -0.61 12.92 -5.57
N GLY A 217 0.02 13.05 -6.74
CA GLY A 217 0.04 14.29 -7.52
C GLY A 217 1.14 15.25 -7.06
N ARG A 218 1.47 16.19 -7.94
CA ARG A 218 2.63 17.08 -7.79
C ARG A 218 2.63 17.86 -6.47
N GLU A 219 1.54 18.51 -6.16
CA GLU A 219 1.46 19.43 -5.00
C GLU A 219 1.66 18.71 -3.68
N GLU A 220 0.92 17.59 -3.47
CA GLU A 220 1.01 16.82 -2.24
C GLU A 220 2.36 16.13 -2.10
N ALA A 221 2.89 15.58 -3.19
CA ALA A 221 4.20 14.93 -3.19
C ALA A 221 5.32 15.91 -2.82
N LEU A 222 5.38 17.08 -3.47
CA LEU A 222 6.39 18.12 -3.17
C LEU A 222 6.28 18.62 -1.73
N ALA A 223 5.06 18.79 -1.21
CA ALA A 223 4.85 19.22 0.16
C ALA A 223 5.40 18.20 1.18
N ARG A 224 5.13 16.89 0.98
CA ARG A 224 5.66 15.82 1.84
C ARG A 224 7.17 15.73 1.80
N ILE A 225 7.76 15.86 0.60
CA ILE A 225 9.22 15.82 0.45
C ILE A 225 9.86 17.03 1.14
N SER A 226 9.26 18.20 1.00
CA SER A 226 9.74 19.44 1.66
C SER A 226 9.75 19.32 3.18
N GLU A 227 8.67 18.78 3.78
CA GLU A 227 8.59 18.56 5.24
C GLU A 227 9.64 17.55 5.72
N ALA A 228 9.95 16.53 4.92
CA ALA A 228 10.92 15.51 5.26
C ALA A 228 12.38 15.88 4.96
N ALA A 229 12.62 17.00 4.29
CA ALA A 229 13.96 17.51 3.95
C ALA A 229 14.55 18.41 5.05
N VAL A 230 13.74 18.78 6.04
CA VAL A 230 14.13 19.68 7.16
C VAL A 230 14.74 18.97 8.35
#